data_b4a59a59afc708205948862d64d2d21b
#
_entry.id   b4a59a59afc708205948862d64d2d21b
#
_cell.length_a   1.000
_cell.length_b   1.000
_cell.length_c   1.000
_cell.angle_alpha   90.00
_cell.angle_beta   90.00
_cell.angle_gamma   90.00
#
_symmetry.space_group_name_H-M   'P 1'
#
loop_
_entity.id
_entity.type
_entity.pdbx_description
1 polymer ?
#
loop_
_entity_poly.entity_id
_entity_poly.type
_entity_poly.pdbx_seq_one_letter_code
_entity_poly.pdbx_strand_id
1 'polypeptide(L)'
;MRRRTLLASGSALGAAAMAGAWMFGETRGGGPAPVVPAAPAGAERVEQRASAARGRVVDFYTAVPDGHGDGRGLPVCLILHGGSKRPPDFPALGLGRFLTDAVRRGAPPFVLAGATGDRLNWRPNGADDPQRMVHDELPAWCDARGFDAGRLAVWGWSMGGYGALLLAETFPGFVRSVAAFSPAVAPGDAVFGGVQRLTGTPIGLWCGRDDGLYDNVKALHRALPAEPAAGGYRAGRHNFGYWSTEVAAAFDFTAAMLADPGSGSRGPAAGAQ
;
A
#
# COMPACT_ATOMS: atom_id res chain seq x y z
N MET A 1 -9.88 21.89 64.08
CA MET A 1 -9.34 20.71 63.36
C MET A 1 -10.07 20.54 62.05
N ARG A 2 -9.45 20.93 60.91
CA ARG A 2 -10.00 20.76 59.57
C ARG A 2 -9.17 19.72 58.84
N ARG A 3 -9.77 18.56 58.51
CA ARG A 3 -9.17 17.50 57.71
C ARG A 3 -9.19 17.94 56.24
N ARG A 4 -8.04 18.05 55.62
CA ARG A 4 -7.88 18.25 54.18
C ARG A 4 -7.86 16.88 53.49
N THR A 5 -8.84 16.63 52.65
CA THR A 5 -8.88 15.48 51.73
C THR A 5 -8.03 15.83 50.54
N LEU A 6 -6.93 15.08 50.29
CA LEU A 6 -6.14 15.14 49.10
C LEU A 6 -6.78 14.25 48.02
N LEU A 7 -7.25 14.86 46.97
CA LEU A 7 -7.64 14.17 45.74
C LEU A 7 -6.36 13.81 44.95
N ALA A 8 -6.11 12.54 44.81
CA ALA A 8 -5.07 12.01 43.93
C ALA A 8 -5.58 12.03 42.48
N SER A 9 -5.06 12.98 41.68
CA SER A 9 -5.28 12.98 40.24
C SER A 9 -4.29 11.99 39.63
N GLY A 10 -4.76 10.80 39.30
CA GLY A 10 -3.99 9.80 38.55
C GLY A 10 -3.87 10.23 37.09
N SER A 11 -2.66 10.53 36.65
CA SER A 11 -2.31 10.88 35.29
C SER A 11 -2.35 9.66 34.38
N ALA A 12 -3.35 9.56 33.52
CA ALA A 12 -3.39 8.64 32.39
C ALA A 12 -2.58 9.23 31.22
N LEU A 13 -1.27 9.21 31.32
CA LEU A 13 -0.33 9.57 30.26
C LEU A 13 0.74 8.48 30.19
N GLY A 14 0.50 7.43 29.43
CA GLY A 14 1.46 6.33 29.35
C GLY A 14 1.36 5.38 28.16
N ALA A 15 0.32 5.46 27.34
CA ALA A 15 0.13 4.48 26.26
C ALA A 15 0.45 4.97 24.83
N ALA A 16 0.60 6.28 24.61
CA ALA A 16 0.79 6.83 23.26
C ALA A 16 2.26 6.95 22.81
N ALA A 17 3.24 6.82 23.72
CA ALA A 17 4.65 7.08 23.41
C ALA A 17 5.44 5.85 22.92
N MET A 18 4.92 4.64 23.06
CA MET A 18 5.65 3.42 22.67
C MET A 18 5.36 2.97 21.22
N ALA A 19 4.29 3.43 20.59
CA ALA A 19 3.99 3.11 19.20
C ALA A 19 4.89 3.84 18.16
N GLY A 20 5.49 4.98 18.57
CA GLY A 20 6.30 5.82 17.67
C GLY A 20 7.71 5.29 17.36
N ALA A 21 8.29 4.45 18.19
CA ALA A 21 9.70 4.02 18.05
C ALA A 21 9.89 2.85 17.07
N TRP A 22 8.86 2.06 16.78
CA TRP A 22 8.92 0.91 15.87
C TRP A 22 8.67 1.24 14.41
N MET A 23 8.19 2.45 14.11
CA MET A 23 7.69 2.83 12.79
C MET A 23 8.76 3.20 11.76
N PHE A 24 10.06 3.21 12.08
CA PHE A 24 11.09 3.77 11.19
C PHE A 24 12.34 2.89 10.99
N GLY A 25 12.30 1.65 11.39
CA GLY A 25 13.43 0.74 11.23
C GLY A 25 13.18 -0.34 10.18
N GLU A 26 13.42 -0.06 8.89
CA GLU A 26 14.00 -1.14 8.08
C GLU A 26 15.27 -1.53 8.83
N THR A 27 15.31 -2.74 9.39
CA THR A 27 16.48 -3.19 10.19
C THR A 27 17.73 -3.07 9.32
N ARG A 28 18.57 -2.08 9.60
CA ARG A 28 19.91 -1.96 9.07
C ARG A 28 20.72 -3.10 9.65
N GLY A 29 20.60 -4.28 9.10
CA GLY A 29 21.37 -5.42 9.60
C GLY A 29 21.01 -6.72 8.91
N GLY A 30 21.88 -7.21 8.01
CA GLY A 30 22.07 -8.63 7.79
C GLY A 30 20.86 -9.43 7.31
N GLY A 31 20.21 -9.00 6.25
CA GLY A 31 19.31 -9.83 5.46
C GLY A 31 19.94 -10.16 4.09
N PRO A 32 19.41 -11.13 3.34
CA PRO A 32 19.85 -11.38 1.98
C PRO A 32 19.65 -10.13 1.11
N ALA A 33 20.53 -9.96 0.11
CA ALA A 33 20.36 -8.91 -0.89
C ALA A 33 19.00 -9.08 -1.60
N PRO A 34 18.33 -7.98 -2.03
CA PRO A 34 17.12 -8.07 -2.82
C PRO A 34 17.33 -8.92 -4.08
N VAL A 35 16.37 -9.79 -4.37
CA VAL A 35 16.35 -10.60 -5.60
C VAL A 35 15.51 -9.85 -6.63
N VAL A 36 16.19 -9.07 -7.49
CA VAL A 36 15.53 -8.31 -8.56
C VAL A 36 15.64 -9.09 -9.87
N PRO A 37 14.52 -9.30 -10.63
CA PRO A 37 14.55 -10.00 -11.90
C PRO A 37 15.49 -9.37 -12.92
N ALA A 38 16.06 -10.19 -13.80
CA ALA A 38 16.89 -9.71 -14.91
C ALA A 38 16.08 -9.10 -16.08
N ALA A 39 14.76 -9.00 -15.96
CA ALA A 39 13.89 -8.39 -16.96
C ALA A 39 14.22 -6.90 -17.17
N PRO A 40 13.95 -6.30 -18.35
CA PRO A 40 14.02 -4.86 -18.57
C PRO A 40 13.08 -4.11 -17.62
N ALA A 41 13.44 -2.89 -17.26
CA ALA A 41 12.58 -2.05 -16.39
C ALA A 41 11.30 -1.57 -17.09
N GLY A 42 11.26 -1.61 -18.44
CA GLY A 42 10.18 -0.98 -19.18
C GLY A 42 10.28 0.56 -19.15
N ALA A 43 9.15 1.24 -19.28
CA ALA A 43 9.12 2.70 -19.27
C ALA A 43 8.80 3.22 -17.85
N GLU A 44 9.84 3.58 -17.09
CA GLU A 44 9.71 4.18 -15.77
C GLU A 44 9.85 5.71 -15.86
N ARG A 45 9.01 6.43 -15.11
CA ARG A 45 9.06 7.89 -15.00
C ARG A 45 8.83 8.34 -13.57
N VAL A 46 9.57 9.37 -13.17
CA VAL A 46 9.32 10.15 -11.95
C VAL A 46 9.13 11.60 -12.38
N GLU A 47 8.02 12.20 -12.01
CA GLU A 47 7.71 13.59 -12.30
C GLU A 47 7.09 14.26 -11.08
N GLN A 48 7.01 15.58 -11.09
CA GLN A 48 6.39 16.35 -10.01
C GLN A 48 4.96 16.72 -10.37
N ARG A 49 4.06 16.62 -9.37
CA ARG A 49 2.65 17.00 -9.46
C ARG A 49 2.27 17.90 -8.29
N ALA A 50 1.52 18.96 -8.58
CA ALA A 50 0.85 19.70 -7.53
C ALA A 50 -0.30 18.86 -6.98
N SER A 51 -0.33 18.68 -5.66
CA SER A 51 -1.41 17.99 -4.95
C SER A 51 -2.15 19.00 -4.08
N ALA A 52 -3.43 19.19 -4.36
CA ALA A 52 -4.30 20.03 -3.54
C ALA A 52 -4.55 19.39 -2.16
N ALA A 53 -4.75 18.06 -2.14
CA ALA A 53 -4.95 17.29 -0.91
C ALA A 53 -3.73 17.33 0.01
N ARG A 54 -2.51 17.51 -0.53
CA ARG A 54 -1.27 17.63 0.22
C ARG A 54 -0.84 19.08 0.44
N GLY A 55 -1.47 20.05 -0.25
CA GLY A 55 -1.09 21.47 -0.22
C GLY A 55 0.32 21.76 -0.73
N ARG A 56 0.90 20.87 -1.56
CA ARG A 56 2.29 20.96 -2.05
C ARG A 56 2.54 20.13 -3.30
N VAL A 57 3.75 20.31 -3.86
CA VAL A 57 4.25 19.46 -4.94
C VAL A 57 4.75 18.14 -4.34
N VAL A 58 4.42 17.04 -5.00
CA VAL A 58 4.82 15.67 -4.66
C VAL A 58 5.46 14.98 -5.86
N ASP A 59 6.33 13.99 -5.61
CA ASP A 59 6.82 13.13 -6.68
C ASP A 59 5.74 12.12 -7.06
N PHE A 60 5.57 11.90 -8.36
CA PHE A 60 4.66 10.94 -8.95
C PHE A 60 5.46 9.99 -9.85
N TYR A 61 5.41 8.70 -9.52
CA TYR A 61 6.07 7.63 -10.28
C TYR A 61 5.06 6.86 -11.11
N THR A 62 5.47 6.44 -12.31
CA THR A 62 4.76 5.46 -13.13
C THR A 62 5.73 4.48 -13.76
N ALA A 63 5.30 3.22 -13.93
CA ALA A 63 6.02 2.22 -14.72
C ALA A 63 5.05 1.48 -15.64
N VAL A 64 5.47 1.32 -16.91
CA VAL A 64 4.78 0.51 -17.93
C VAL A 64 5.67 -0.69 -18.23
N PRO A 65 5.15 -1.92 -18.29
CA PRO A 65 5.99 -3.08 -18.58
C PRO A 65 6.58 -3.02 -19.98
N ASP A 66 7.77 -3.58 -20.14
CA ASP A 66 8.46 -3.64 -21.43
C ASP A 66 7.57 -4.29 -22.50
N GLY A 67 7.60 -3.72 -23.72
CA GLY A 67 6.78 -4.17 -24.85
C GLY A 67 5.35 -3.63 -24.88
N HIS A 68 4.92 -2.81 -23.91
CA HIS A 68 3.55 -2.28 -23.84
C HIS A 68 3.43 -0.77 -24.14
N GLY A 69 4.42 -0.21 -24.83
CA GLY A 69 4.37 1.17 -25.35
C GLY A 69 4.24 2.21 -24.24
N ASP A 70 3.22 3.06 -24.34
CA ASP A 70 2.90 4.09 -23.33
C ASP A 70 1.95 3.60 -22.22
N GLY A 71 1.52 2.33 -22.26
CA GLY A 71 0.62 1.72 -21.29
C GLY A 71 -0.85 2.11 -21.44
N ARG A 72 -1.24 2.71 -22.56
CA ARG A 72 -2.62 3.19 -22.80
C ARG A 72 -3.64 2.07 -22.60
N GLY A 73 -4.66 2.36 -21.78
CA GLY A 73 -5.76 1.44 -21.47
C GLY A 73 -5.39 0.31 -20.52
N LEU A 74 -4.15 0.25 -20.02
CA LEU A 74 -3.77 -0.73 -18.99
C LEU A 74 -4.31 -0.32 -17.62
N PRO A 75 -4.80 -1.28 -16.81
CA PRO A 75 -5.24 -1.02 -15.45
C PRO A 75 -4.06 -0.66 -14.54
N VAL A 76 -4.35 -0.09 -13.37
CA VAL A 76 -3.33 0.51 -12.51
C VAL A 76 -3.22 -0.22 -11.17
N CYS A 77 -2.00 -0.58 -10.78
CA CYS A 77 -1.67 -0.90 -9.39
C CYS A 77 -1.06 0.34 -8.72
N LEU A 78 -1.76 0.89 -7.75
CA LEU A 78 -1.28 1.99 -6.92
C LEU A 78 -0.22 1.48 -5.94
N ILE A 79 0.89 2.20 -5.79
CA ILE A 79 1.98 1.84 -4.89
C ILE A 79 2.01 2.81 -3.71
N LEU A 80 1.91 2.26 -2.51
CA LEU A 80 2.10 2.99 -1.26
C LEU A 80 3.42 2.55 -0.60
N HIS A 81 4.37 3.48 -0.55
CA HIS A 81 5.73 3.20 -0.06
C HIS A 81 5.81 3.07 1.47
N GLY A 82 6.82 2.34 1.94
CA GLY A 82 7.19 2.30 3.35
C GLY A 82 7.88 3.60 3.83
N GLY A 83 8.11 3.71 5.11
CA GLY A 83 8.61 4.95 5.73
C GLY A 83 10.02 5.39 5.32
N SER A 84 10.82 4.52 4.71
CA SER A 84 12.21 4.79 4.30
C SER A 84 12.39 5.05 2.80
N LYS A 85 11.31 4.96 2.00
CA LYS A 85 11.36 5.07 0.54
C LYS A 85 10.36 6.09 0.04
N ARG A 86 10.60 6.58 -1.18
CA ARG A 86 9.75 7.53 -1.91
C ARG A 86 9.75 7.17 -3.39
N PRO A 87 8.86 7.71 -4.22
CA PRO A 87 8.79 7.44 -5.64
C PRO A 87 10.13 7.51 -6.40
N PRO A 88 11.06 8.46 -6.15
CA PRO A 88 12.38 8.46 -6.77
C PRO A 88 13.26 7.24 -6.48
N ASP A 89 12.98 6.50 -5.42
CA ASP A 89 13.72 5.29 -5.06
C ASP A 89 13.24 4.04 -5.82
N PHE A 90 12.02 4.07 -6.41
CA PHE A 90 11.37 2.89 -7.00
C PHE A 90 12.13 2.27 -8.17
N PRO A 91 12.75 3.03 -9.10
CA PRO A 91 13.59 2.45 -10.13
C PRO A 91 14.76 1.63 -9.55
N ALA A 92 15.40 2.14 -8.50
CA ALA A 92 16.52 1.44 -7.84
C ALA A 92 16.06 0.17 -7.08
N LEU A 93 14.79 0.11 -6.65
CA LEU A 93 14.18 -1.12 -6.12
C LEU A 93 13.84 -2.14 -7.22
N GLY A 94 13.91 -1.74 -8.49
CA GLY A 94 13.63 -2.60 -9.64
C GLY A 94 12.14 -2.84 -9.90
N LEU A 95 11.25 -1.95 -9.47
CA LEU A 95 9.80 -2.18 -9.56
C LEU A 95 9.34 -2.41 -11.01
N GLY A 96 9.86 -1.66 -11.98
CA GLY A 96 9.57 -1.88 -13.40
C GLY A 96 10.08 -3.24 -13.90
N ARG A 97 11.18 -3.77 -13.34
CA ARG A 97 11.70 -5.10 -13.68
C ARG A 97 10.77 -6.21 -13.17
N PHE A 98 10.29 -6.10 -11.94
CA PHE A 98 9.29 -7.02 -11.40
C PHE A 98 7.99 -6.99 -12.20
N LEU A 99 7.54 -5.81 -12.61
CA LEU A 99 6.36 -5.64 -13.45
C LEU A 99 6.53 -6.33 -14.81
N THR A 100 7.63 -6.08 -15.49
CA THR A 100 7.94 -6.71 -16.78
C THR A 100 8.10 -8.24 -16.63
N ASP A 101 8.74 -8.69 -15.56
CA ASP A 101 8.89 -10.12 -15.29
C ASP A 101 7.54 -10.81 -15.09
N ALA A 102 6.61 -10.20 -14.32
CA ALA A 102 5.27 -10.74 -14.13
C ALA A 102 4.54 -10.93 -15.47
N VAL A 103 4.57 -9.89 -16.34
CA VAL A 103 3.95 -9.96 -17.67
C VAL A 103 4.61 -11.01 -18.55
N ARG A 104 5.95 -11.13 -18.54
CA ARG A 104 6.67 -12.17 -19.29
C ARG A 104 6.36 -13.60 -18.79
N ARG A 105 6.01 -13.75 -17.53
CA ARG A 105 5.53 -15.03 -16.97
C ARG A 105 4.06 -15.34 -17.32
N GLY A 106 3.36 -14.43 -18.00
CA GLY A 106 1.99 -14.60 -18.46
C GLY A 106 0.93 -13.87 -17.64
N ALA A 107 1.31 -13.04 -16.67
CA ALA A 107 0.35 -12.18 -15.96
C ALA A 107 -0.26 -11.15 -16.94
N PRO A 108 -1.57 -10.88 -16.87
CA PRO A 108 -2.19 -9.78 -17.60
C PRO A 108 -1.47 -8.46 -17.34
N PRO A 109 -1.18 -7.65 -18.38
CA PRO A 109 -0.42 -6.42 -18.23
C PRO A 109 -1.17 -5.36 -17.44
N PHE A 110 -0.45 -4.64 -16.59
CA PHE A 110 -0.92 -3.49 -15.80
C PHE A 110 0.21 -2.47 -15.67
N VAL A 111 -0.07 -1.29 -15.15
CA VAL A 111 0.93 -0.26 -14.86
C VAL A 111 1.05 -0.06 -13.36
N LEU A 112 2.21 0.45 -12.94
CA LEU A 112 2.42 0.89 -11.56
C LEU A 112 2.30 2.41 -11.51
N ALA A 113 1.66 2.93 -10.45
CA ALA A 113 1.59 4.36 -10.18
C ALA A 113 1.70 4.62 -8.66
N GLY A 114 2.48 5.61 -8.25
CA GLY A 114 2.63 5.93 -6.84
C GLY A 114 3.07 7.37 -6.62
N ALA A 115 2.70 7.94 -5.49
CA ALA A 115 3.09 9.29 -5.12
C ALA A 115 3.70 9.37 -3.72
N THR A 116 4.32 10.51 -3.38
CA THR A 116 4.96 10.71 -2.08
C THR A 116 3.91 10.84 -0.97
N GLY A 117 3.86 9.86 -0.06
CA GLY A 117 3.03 9.87 1.15
C GLY A 117 3.74 10.41 2.39
N ASP A 118 5.05 10.71 2.29
CA ASP A 118 5.96 11.05 3.39
C ASP A 118 5.91 10.04 4.56
N ARG A 119 6.13 10.52 5.80
CA ARG A 119 6.09 9.69 7.00
C ARG A 119 4.82 9.91 7.82
N LEU A 120 3.68 10.07 7.14
CA LEU A 120 2.38 10.35 7.76
C LEU A 120 1.56 9.08 8.02
N ASN A 121 2.16 7.89 7.90
CA ASN A 121 1.43 6.62 7.97
C ASN A 121 0.22 6.57 7.02
N TRP A 122 0.30 7.28 5.91
CA TRP A 122 -0.80 7.43 4.95
C TRP A 122 -2.10 7.92 5.61
N ARG A 123 -1.99 8.75 6.66
CA ARG A 123 -3.12 9.30 7.43
C ARG A 123 -3.17 10.81 7.27
N PRO A 124 -4.35 11.42 7.33
CA PRO A 124 -4.47 12.86 7.38
C PRO A 124 -3.69 13.47 8.56
N ASN A 125 -3.04 14.60 8.31
CA ASN A 125 -2.36 15.40 9.31
C ASN A 125 -2.74 16.87 9.11
N GLY A 126 -3.79 17.33 9.78
CA GLY A 126 -4.40 18.63 9.52
C GLY A 126 -4.96 18.71 8.09
N ALA A 127 -4.49 19.69 7.32
CA ALA A 127 -4.88 19.87 5.93
C ALA A 127 -4.09 19.01 4.92
N ASP A 128 -3.04 18.32 5.37
CA ASP A 128 -2.22 17.42 4.55
C ASP A 128 -2.83 16.00 4.59
N ASP A 129 -3.46 15.56 3.50
CA ASP A 129 -4.17 14.29 3.43
C ASP A 129 -3.66 13.39 2.29
N PRO A 130 -2.73 12.46 2.60
CA PRO A 130 -2.22 11.52 1.60
C PRO A 130 -3.26 10.49 1.13
N GLN A 131 -4.29 10.17 1.92
CA GLN A 131 -5.36 9.27 1.49
C GLN A 131 -6.23 9.91 0.42
N ARG A 132 -6.60 11.19 0.62
CA ARG A 132 -7.34 11.94 -0.39
C ARG A 132 -6.54 12.17 -1.66
N MET A 133 -5.24 12.44 -1.56
CA MET A 133 -4.38 12.49 -2.75
C MET A 133 -4.47 11.19 -3.55
N VAL A 134 -4.37 10.03 -2.90
CA VAL A 134 -4.43 8.73 -3.57
C VAL A 134 -5.81 8.49 -4.16
N HIS A 135 -6.88 8.84 -3.45
CA HIS A 135 -8.25 8.60 -3.89
C HIS A 135 -8.72 9.60 -4.96
N ASP A 136 -8.51 10.91 -4.72
CA ASP A 136 -9.12 11.97 -5.52
C ASP A 136 -8.21 12.40 -6.70
N GLU A 137 -6.87 12.32 -6.57
CA GLU A 137 -5.94 12.93 -7.52
C GLU A 137 -5.16 11.91 -8.37
N LEU A 138 -4.68 10.80 -7.78
CA LEU A 138 -3.91 9.81 -8.54
C LEU A 138 -4.67 9.21 -9.74
N PRO A 139 -5.98 8.89 -9.64
CA PRO A 139 -6.73 8.42 -10.80
C PRO A 139 -6.71 9.41 -11.97
N ALA A 140 -6.91 10.71 -11.70
CA ALA A 140 -6.87 11.75 -12.73
C ALA A 140 -5.46 11.89 -13.35
N TRP A 141 -4.38 11.73 -12.55
CA TRP A 141 -3.02 11.74 -13.08
C TRP A 141 -2.72 10.51 -13.94
N CYS A 142 -3.29 9.35 -13.58
CA CYS A 142 -3.20 8.13 -14.39
C CYS A 142 -4.00 8.25 -15.70
N ASP A 143 -5.21 8.78 -15.67
CA ASP A 143 -6.03 9.05 -16.85
C ASP A 143 -5.33 10.01 -17.83
N ALA A 144 -4.70 11.06 -17.30
CA ALA A 144 -3.90 12.00 -18.11
C ALA A 144 -2.71 11.34 -18.80
N ARG A 145 -2.25 10.16 -18.32
CA ARG A 145 -1.25 9.30 -18.94
C ARG A 145 -1.85 8.29 -19.93
N GLY A 146 -3.19 8.24 -20.03
CA GLY A 146 -3.91 7.29 -20.86
C GLY A 146 -4.12 5.91 -20.22
N PHE A 147 -3.82 5.73 -18.95
CA PHE A 147 -4.05 4.47 -18.23
C PHE A 147 -5.53 4.31 -17.90
N ASP A 148 -5.99 3.09 -17.67
CA ASP A 148 -7.35 2.81 -17.22
C ASP A 148 -7.48 2.93 -15.69
N ALA A 149 -7.72 4.14 -15.23
CA ALA A 149 -7.93 4.43 -13.81
C ALA A 149 -9.32 3.99 -13.28
N GLY A 150 -10.17 3.42 -14.09
CA GLY A 150 -11.39 2.73 -13.66
C GLY A 150 -11.14 1.33 -13.11
N ARG A 151 -9.93 0.79 -13.30
CA ARG A 151 -9.52 -0.52 -12.77
C ARG A 151 -8.27 -0.35 -11.91
N LEU A 152 -8.48 -0.24 -10.60
CA LEU A 152 -7.42 0.03 -9.62
C LEU A 152 -7.22 -1.15 -8.68
N ALA A 153 -5.98 -1.45 -8.36
CA ALA A 153 -5.56 -2.24 -7.21
C ALA A 153 -4.55 -1.45 -6.39
N VAL A 154 -4.27 -1.86 -5.17
CA VAL A 154 -3.25 -1.20 -4.35
C VAL A 154 -2.27 -2.21 -3.78
N TRP A 155 -0.99 -1.86 -3.82
CA TRP A 155 0.10 -2.60 -3.20
C TRP A 155 0.93 -1.67 -2.32
N GLY A 156 1.33 -2.16 -1.14
CA GLY A 156 2.21 -1.40 -0.27
C GLY A 156 2.96 -2.27 0.73
N TRP A 157 4.05 -1.74 1.27
CA TRP A 157 4.88 -2.43 2.26
C TRP A 157 5.08 -1.59 3.51
N SER A 158 5.17 -2.23 4.68
CA SER A 158 5.38 -1.54 5.96
C SER A 158 4.30 -0.48 6.21
N MET A 159 4.69 0.78 6.37
CA MET A 159 3.80 1.94 6.44
C MET A 159 2.83 1.99 5.24
N GLY A 160 3.30 1.65 4.04
CA GLY A 160 2.46 1.60 2.83
C GLY A 160 1.48 0.43 2.83
N GLY A 161 1.84 -0.71 3.43
CA GLY A 161 0.92 -1.82 3.64
C GLY A 161 -0.24 -1.45 4.60
N TYR A 162 0.07 -0.71 5.67
CA TYR A 162 -0.94 -0.10 6.52
C TYR A 162 -1.83 0.87 5.71
N GLY A 163 -1.20 1.76 4.94
CA GLY A 163 -1.91 2.74 4.11
C GLY A 163 -2.83 2.12 3.07
N ALA A 164 -2.42 1.00 2.47
CA ALA A 164 -3.21 0.28 1.48
C ALA A 164 -4.49 -0.34 2.08
N LEU A 165 -4.38 -0.94 3.27
CA LEU A 165 -5.53 -1.44 4.02
C LEU A 165 -6.47 -0.29 4.42
N LEU A 166 -5.90 0.78 5.01
CA LEU A 166 -6.66 1.96 5.41
C LEU A 166 -7.38 2.61 4.21
N LEU A 167 -6.77 2.64 3.03
CA LEU A 167 -7.37 3.17 1.80
C LEU A 167 -8.64 2.39 1.42
N ALA A 168 -8.53 1.07 1.40
CA ALA A 168 -9.68 0.22 1.07
C ALA A 168 -10.81 0.28 2.10
N GLU A 169 -10.47 0.49 3.38
CA GLU A 169 -11.45 0.70 4.45
C GLU A 169 -12.12 2.08 4.39
N THR A 170 -11.34 3.11 4.05
CA THR A 170 -11.83 4.49 4.00
C THR A 170 -12.71 4.72 2.77
N PHE A 171 -12.37 4.07 1.66
CA PHE A 171 -13.06 4.18 0.37
C PHE A 171 -13.45 2.78 -0.17
N PRO A 172 -14.47 2.13 0.42
CA PRO A 172 -14.90 0.80 0.01
C PRO A 172 -15.26 0.75 -1.49
N GLY A 173 -14.71 -0.24 -2.19
CA GLY A 173 -14.92 -0.41 -3.63
C GLY A 173 -14.03 0.47 -4.53
N PHE A 174 -13.19 1.33 -3.97
CA PHE A 174 -12.23 2.13 -4.75
C PHE A 174 -11.18 1.28 -5.45
N VAL A 175 -10.69 0.23 -4.78
CA VAL A 175 -9.73 -0.72 -5.34
C VAL A 175 -10.31 -2.13 -5.41
N ARG A 176 -9.91 -2.89 -6.43
CA ARG A 176 -10.33 -4.28 -6.66
C ARG A 176 -9.62 -5.27 -5.74
N SER A 177 -8.45 -4.92 -5.24
CA SER A 177 -7.70 -5.74 -4.31
C SER A 177 -6.64 -4.93 -3.56
N VAL A 178 -6.20 -5.47 -2.43
CA VAL A 178 -5.09 -4.96 -1.63
C VAL A 178 -4.01 -6.01 -1.54
N ALA A 179 -2.77 -5.68 -1.85
CA ALA A 179 -1.60 -6.49 -1.55
C ALA A 179 -0.76 -5.78 -0.47
N ALA A 180 -0.70 -6.34 0.73
CA ALA A 180 -0.03 -5.73 1.88
C ALA A 180 1.17 -6.57 2.32
N PHE A 181 2.36 -5.95 2.29
CA PHE A 181 3.61 -6.55 2.76
C PHE A 181 3.98 -6.03 4.13
N SER A 182 4.09 -6.92 5.11
CA SER A 182 4.47 -6.57 6.48
C SER A 182 3.81 -5.25 6.96
N PRO A 183 2.47 -5.11 6.84
CA PRO A 183 1.82 -3.84 7.15
C PRO A 183 2.14 -3.40 8.58
N ALA A 184 2.48 -2.12 8.74
CA ALA A 184 2.86 -1.53 10.02
C ALA A 184 1.61 -1.30 10.90
N VAL A 185 0.95 -2.39 11.28
CA VAL A 185 -0.27 -2.41 12.09
C VAL A 185 0.02 -2.79 13.54
N ALA A 186 -0.81 -2.32 14.45
CA ALA A 186 -0.86 -2.77 15.85
C ALA A 186 -2.31 -2.93 16.31
N PRO A 187 -2.59 -3.89 17.20
CA PRO A 187 -3.92 -4.01 17.80
C PRO A 187 -4.39 -2.67 18.38
N GLY A 188 -5.61 -2.26 18.04
CA GLY A 188 -6.16 -0.95 18.40
C GLY A 188 -5.95 0.17 17.38
N ASP A 189 -5.19 -0.06 16.32
CA ASP A 189 -5.08 0.89 15.21
C ASP A 189 -6.39 1.05 14.44
N ALA A 190 -6.49 2.13 13.65
CA ALA A 190 -7.65 2.42 12.81
C ALA A 190 -7.98 1.25 11.87
N VAL A 191 -6.96 0.56 11.31
CA VAL A 191 -7.15 -0.61 10.45
C VAL A 191 -7.87 -1.74 11.18
N PHE A 192 -7.59 -2.00 12.47
CA PHE A 192 -8.35 -2.99 13.24
C PHE A 192 -9.79 -2.55 13.48
N GLY A 193 -10.01 -1.26 13.70
CA GLY A 193 -11.34 -0.68 13.90
C GLY A 193 -12.21 -0.69 12.62
N GLY A 194 -11.57 -0.61 11.46
CA GLY A 194 -12.22 -0.56 10.15
C GLY A 194 -12.29 -1.88 9.39
N VAL A 195 -11.68 -2.95 9.92
CA VAL A 195 -11.41 -4.21 9.19
C VAL A 195 -12.63 -4.83 8.51
N GLN A 196 -13.82 -4.68 9.09
CA GLN A 196 -15.07 -5.20 8.51
C GLN A 196 -15.48 -4.50 7.20
N ARG A 197 -14.96 -3.30 6.93
CA ARG A 197 -15.18 -2.59 5.66
C ARG A 197 -14.39 -3.21 4.50
N LEU A 198 -13.44 -4.11 4.80
CA LEU A 198 -12.72 -4.91 3.80
C LEU A 198 -13.54 -6.10 3.27
N THR A 199 -14.76 -6.32 3.78
CA THR A 199 -15.63 -7.39 3.29
C THR A 199 -15.84 -7.26 1.78
N GLY A 200 -15.56 -8.35 1.06
CA GLY A 200 -15.65 -8.38 -0.41
C GLY A 200 -14.44 -7.83 -1.16
N THR A 201 -13.44 -7.25 -0.45
CA THR A 201 -12.18 -6.84 -1.06
C THR A 201 -11.15 -7.96 -0.91
N PRO A 202 -10.67 -8.59 -1.98
CA PRO A 202 -9.60 -9.59 -1.93
C PRO A 202 -8.32 -9.00 -1.34
N ILE A 203 -7.79 -9.64 -0.29
CA ILE A 203 -6.57 -9.21 0.40
C ILE A 203 -5.46 -10.22 0.14
N GLY A 204 -4.32 -9.76 -0.36
CA GLY A 204 -3.06 -10.49 -0.31
C GLY A 204 -2.24 -10.00 0.90
N LEU A 205 -1.77 -10.91 1.74
CA LEU A 205 -1.06 -10.57 2.99
C LEU A 205 0.22 -11.38 3.13
N TRP A 206 1.35 -10.71 3.13
CA TRP A 206 2.69 -11.30 3.28
C TRP A 206 3.42 -10.72 4.47
N CYS A 207 4.09 -11.56 5.25
CA CYS A 207 4.95 -11.12 6.34
C CYS A 207 6.07 -12.14 6.60
N GLY A 208 7.27 -11.66 6.85
CA GLY A 208 8.38 -12.51 7.29
C GLY A 208 8.15 -13.04 8.70
N ARG A 209 8.53 -14.29 8.98
CA ARG A 209 8.42 -14.87 10.33
C ARG A 209 9.36 -14.24 11.34
N ASP A 210 10.47 -13.63 10.85
CA ASP A 210 11.46 -12.95 11.66
C ASP A 210 11.27 -11.42 11.63
N ASP A 211 10.12 -10.96 11.12
CA ASP A 211 9.70 -9.57 11.10
C ASP A 211 9.17 -9.16 12.47
N GLY A 212 9.60 -8.02 12.98
CA GLY A 212 9.12 -7.50 14.27
C GLY A 212 7.62 -7.19 14.31
N LEU A 213 6.95 -7.13 13.14
CA LEU A 213 5.51 -6.95 13.03
C LEU A 213 4.74 -8.26 12.88
N TYR A 214 5.42 -9.41 12.87
CA TYR A 214 4.81 -10.70 12.57
C TYR A 214 3.57 -11.00 13.41
N ASP A 215 3.65 -10.85 14.72
CA ASP A 215 2.53 -11.14 15.63
C ASP A 215 1.36 -10.19 15.40
N ASN A 216 1.62 -8.92 15.13
CA ASN A 216 0.60 -7.93 14.79
C ASN A 216 -0.09 -8.26 13.48
N VAL A 217 0.67 -8.65 12.47
CA VAL A 217 0.13 -9.08 11.15
C VAL A 217 -0.69 -10.36 11.30
N LYS A 218 -0.27 -11.29 12.16
CA LYS A 218 -1.06 -12.48 12.51
C LYS A 218 -2.36 -12.12 13.24
N ALA A 219 -2.33 -11.11 14.11
CA ALA A 219 -3.54 -10.60 14.76
C ALA A 219 -4.49 -9.96 13.74
N LEU A 220 -3.96 -9.16 12.80
CA LEU A 220 -4.75 -8.63 11.70
C LEU A 220 -5.36 -9.74 10.85
N HIS A 221 -4.58 -10.74 10.44
CA HIS A 221 -5.08 -11.88 9.66
C HIS A 221 -6.32 -12.52 10.31
N ARG A 222 -6.26 -12.76 11.64
CA ARG A 222 -7.40 -13.32 12.38
C ARG A 222 -8.61 -12.38 12.46
N ALA A 223 -8.41 -11.07 12.32
CA ALA A 223 -9.47 -10.07 12.38
C ALA A 223 -10.11 -9.81 10.99
N LEU A 224 -9.44 -10.18 9.89
CA LEU A 224 -9.98 -10.00 8.54
C LEU A 224 -11.32 -10.71 8.38
N PRO A 225 -12.27 -10.13 7.63
CA PRO A 225 -13.60 -10.73 7.41
C PRO A 225 -13.57 -12.02 6.57
N ALA A 226 -12.46 -12.27 5.87
CA ALA A 226 -12.22 -13.48 5.09
C ALA A 226 -10.73 -13.84 5.12
N GLU A 227 -10.41 -15.11 4.84
CA GLU A 227 -9.01 -15.54 4.66
C GLU A 227 -8.34 -14.74 3.53
N PRO A 228 -7.06 -14.35 3.69
CA PRO A 228 -6.32 -13.72 2.59
C PRO A 228 -6.35 -14.57 1.33
N ALA A 229 -6.70 -13.94 0.21
CA ALA A 229 -6.78 -14.59 -1.11
C ALA A 229 -5.38 -14.97 -1.67
N ALA A 230 -4.33 -14.34 -1.16
CA ALA A 230 -2.94 -14.63 -1.49
C ALA A 230 -2.03 -14.26 -0.33
N GLY A 231 -0.77 -14.71 -0.39
CA GLY A 231 0.22 -14.35 0.61
C GLY A 231 0.71 -15.51 1.44
N GLY A 232 1.22 -15.19 2.62
CA GLY A 232 1.71 -16.18 3.56
C GLY A 232 2.88 -15.70 4.41
N TYR A 233 3.40 -16.62 5.20
CA TYR A 233 4.43 -16.34 6.19
C TYR A 233 5.65 -17.23 5.95
N ARG A 234 6.73 -16.64 5.42
CA ARG A 234 8.00 -17.33 5.16
C ARG A 234 9.09 -16.79 6.09
N ALA A 235 10.24 -17.46 6.13
CA ALA A 235 11.43 -16.92 6.78
C ALA A 235 11.82 -15.58 6.14
N GLY A 236 12.06 -14.55 6.94
CA GLY A 236 12.39 -13.22 6.45
C GLY A 236 12.14 -12.14 7.48
N ARG A 237 12.82 -11.01 7.29
CA ARG A 237 12.77 -9.86 8.20
C ARG A 237 12.04 -8.69 7.56
N HIS A 238 11.85 -7.59 8.32
CA HIS A 238 11.25 -6.35 7.85
C HIS A 238 12.18 -5.56 6.93
N ASN A 239 12.41 -6.07 5.71
CA ASN A 239 13.29 -5.43 4.73
C ASN A 239 12.98 -5.85 3.29
N PHE A 240 13.55 -5.11 2.34
CA PHE A 240 13.35 -5.38 0.92
C PHE A 240 14.02 -6.68 0.45
N GLY A 241 14.98 -7.22 1.18
CA GLY A 241 15.55 -8.55 0.92
C GLY A 241 14.49 -9.66 1.00
N TYR A 242 13.60 -9.61 1.99
CA TYR A 242 12.44 -10.50 2.08
C TYR A 242 11.35 -10.08 1.08
N TRP A 243 10.93 -8.83 1.06
CA TRP A 243 9.81 -8.40 0.23
C TRP A 243 10.05 -8.66 -1.26
N SER A 244 11.28 -8.51 -1.74
CA SER A 244 11.63 -8.79 -3.14
C SER A 244 11.35 -10.24 -3.56
N THR A 245 11.38 -11.18 -2.62
CA THR A 245 11.05 -12.60 -2.90
C THR A 245 9.55 -12.84 -3.06
N GLU A 246 8.71 -11.93 -2.57
CA GLU A 246 7.24 -12.05 -2.61
C GLU A 246 6.58 -11.17 -3.68
N VAL A 247 7.31 -10.21 -4.28
CA VAL A 247 6.75 -9.28 -5.29
C VAL A 247 6.16 -10.03 -6.48
N ALA A 248 6.80 -11.10 -6.95
CA ALA A 248 6.31 -11.88 -8.08
C ALA A 248 4.90 -12.43 -7.82
N ALA A 249 4.69 -13.07 -6.66
CA ALA A 249 3.40 -13.61 -6.27
C ALA A 249 2.35 -12.51 -6.05
N ALA A 250 2.76 -11.36 -5.49
CA ALA A 250 1.87 -10.23 -5.29
C ALA A 250 1.44 -9.59 -6.62
N PHE A 251 2.32 -9.51 -7.60
CA PHE A 251 1.99 -8.95 -8.91
C PHE A 251 1.12 -9.92 -9.73
N ASP A 252 1.34 -11.24 -9.62
CA ASP A 252 0.46 -12.24 -10.22
C ASP A 252 -0.96 -12.15 -9.63
N PHE A 253 -1.08 -12.05 -8.31
CA PHE A 253 -2.35 -11.80 -7.62
C PHE A 253 -3.01 -10.50 -8.09
N THR A 254 -2.27 -9.39 -8.08
CA THR A 254 -2.76 -8.07 -8.49
C THR A 254 -3.25 -8.08 -9.93
N ALA A 255 -2.48 -8.67 -10.85
CA ALA A 255 -2.84 -8.78 -12.27
C ALA A 255 -4.14 -9.56 -12.47
N ALA A 256 -4.31 -10.68 -11.75
CA ALA A 256 -5.53 -11.48 -11.81
C ALA A 256 -6.76 -10.69 -11.36
N MET A 257 -6.65 -9.93 -10.27
CA MET A 257 -7.74 -9.09 -9.75
C MET A 257 -8.07 -7.91 -10.68
N LEU A 258 -7.08 -7.33 -11.33
CA LEU A 258 -7.28 -6.26 -12.31
C LEU A 258 -7.89 -6.76 -13.63
N ALA A 259 -7.63 -8.00 -14.03
CA ALA A 259 -8.15 -8.61 -15.24
C ALA A 259 -9.61 -9.07 -15.11
N ASP A 260 -10.08 -9.39 -13.89
CA ASP A 260 -11.44 -9.88 -13.65
C ASP A 260 -12.49 -8.81 -13.98
N PRO A 261 -13.37 -9.01 -14.99
CA PRO A 261 -14.41 -8.05 -15.33
C PRO A 261 -15.53 -7.94 -14.26
N GLY A 262 -15.61 -8.91 -13.33
CA GLY A 262 -16.70 -9.01 -12.34
C GLY A 262 -16.47 -8.24 -11.03
N SER A 263 -15.27 -7.79 -10.72
CA SER A 263 -14.93 -7.15 -9.44
C SER A 263 -15.10 -5.60 -9.41
N GLY A 264 -15.66 -4.99 -10.46
CA GLY A 264 -15.91 -3.55 -10.51
C GLY A 264 -17.22 -3.19 -9.79
N SER A 265 -17.16 -2.43 -8.69
CA SER A 265 -18.32 -1.81 -8.08
C SER A 265 -19.04 -0.94 -9.12
N ARG A 266 -20.32 -1.21 -9.35
CA ARG A 266 -21.19 -0.23 -10.03
C ARG A 266 -21.29 1.00 -9.14
N GLY A 267 -20.60 2.08 -9.53
CA GLY A 267 -20.88 3.40 -8.98
C GLY A 267 -22.38 3.71 -9.11
N PRO A 268 -22.96 4.53 -8.22
CA PRO A 268 -24.36 4.88 -8.31
C PRO A 268 -24.64 5.52 -9.69
N ALA A 269 -25.57 4.93 -10.43
CA ALA A 269 -26.07 5.51 -11.66
C ALA A 269 -26.57 6.93 -11.34
N ALA A 270 -25.96 7.93 -11.95
CA ALA A 270 -26.47 9.28 -11.92
C ALA A 270 -27.89 9.25 -12.52
N GLY A 271 -28.89 9.41 -11.66
CA GLY A 271 -30.29 9.48 -12.05
C GLY A 271 -30.47 10.63 -13.03
N ALA A 272 -30.90 10.30 -14.23
CA ALA A 272 -31.50 11.23 -15.14
C ALA A 272 -32.89 11.64 -14.56
N GLN A 273 -33.04 12.87 -14.20
CA GLN A 273 -34.24 13.66 -14.42
C GLN A 273 -33.90 15.14 -14.31
#